data_b72c3ac0c35338b4aec17b2cf30d4bfa
#
_entry.id   b72c3ac0c35338b4aec17b2cf30d4bfa
#
_cell.length_a   1.000
_cell.length_b   1.000
_cell.length_c   1.000
_cell.angle_alpha   90.00
_cell.angle_beta   90.00
_cell.angle_gamma   90.00
#
_symmetry.space_group_name_H-M   'P 1'
#
loop_
_entity.id
_entity.type
_entity.pdbx_description
1 polymer ?
#
loop_
_entity_poly.entity_id
_entity_poly.type
_entity_poly.pdbx_seq_one_letter_code
_entity_poly.pdbx_strand_id
1 'polypeptide(L)'
;MTLSLDSLRSAAQVYQPAVIDFTRRLVSTPSLPGLENEVAAIISNEMNKLGYDEVWTDQVGNVIGKIKGGNGPSIMLNGHMDHVDTGPVEGWPYPPFSGQIVDGELWGRASLDMKGPVACMIYAAALFKQIGLKPPGDILMTAVVMEEVSGLGTQHIASQFNAQAAICGEPSNNILRRGHRGKVELVVTFEGRSAHASVPHLGVNPHYAAAAFLSALPTLDLPQDEVLGASTVTPTLYTTDQSSSNVIPSKVSLILDWRNVPAESPEMIIAKVKTLLGRSLASRSQTQGCRATVTITDQEFTTYTGVSQLLPSIFPSFLLPETDRFIQQAHTALVNVLGRDDGVDIWRFATDGGHLMKAGIPTIGFGPGDDKLAHTNQERIPLAQMEEAVICYAALVLALAEAAK
;
A
#
# COMPACT_ATOMS: atom_id res chain seq x y z
N MET A 1 23.36 21.74 -18.89
CA MET A 1 22.84 20.96 -20.04
C MET A 1 21.33 20.85 -19.87
N THR A 2 20.59 21.37 -20.82
CA THR A 2 19.13 21.17 -20.86
C THR A 2 18.90 19.70 -21.18
N LEU A 3 18.23 18.98 -20.28
CA LEU A 3 17.90 17.57 -20.46
C LEU A 3 17.03 17.44 -21.72
N SER A 4 17.52 16.74 -22.74
CA SER A 4 16.62 16.38 -23.84
C SER A 4 15.93 15.07 -23.47
N LEU A 5 14.61 15.00 -23.66
CA LEU A 5 13.83 13.77 -23.51
C LEU A 5 14.44 12.62 -24.33
N ASP A 6 15.07 12.93 -25.46
CA ASP A 6 15.74 11.96 -26.31
C ASP A 6 16.96 11.31 -25.63
N SER A 7 17.70 12.07 -24.80
CA SER A 7 18.81 11.50 -24.04
C SER A 7 18.32 10.53 -22.95
N LEU A 8 17.22 10.85 -22.28
CA LEU A 8 16.59 9.95 -21.30
C LEU A 8 16.04 8.69 -21.97
N ARG A 9 15.36 8.83 -23.11
CA ARG A 9 14.83 7.70 -23.88
C ARG A 9 15.94 6.77 -24.35
N SER A 10 16.99 7.31 -24.95
CA SER A 10 18.13 6.52 -25.42
C SER A 10 18.81 5.76 -24.28
N ALA A 11 18.98 6.38 -23.12
CA ALA A 11 19.57 5.73 -21.97
C ALA A 11 18.65 4.65 -21.38
N ALA A 12 17.35 4.90 -21.31
CA ALA A 12 16.37 3.91 -20.83
C ALA A 12 16.31 2.67 -21.72
N GLN A 13 16.38 2.85 -23.04
CA GLN A 13 16.44 1.73 -24.01
C GLN A 13 17.64 0.83 -23.78
N VAL A 14 18.79 1.39 -23.42
CA VAL A 14 19.99 0.59 -23.08
C VAL A 14 19.75 -0.27 -21.84
N TYR A 15 18.98 0.22 -20.87
CA TYR A 15 18.68 -0.51 -19.64
C TYR A 15 17.55 -1.53 -19.76
N GLN A 16 16.69 -1.44 -20.78
CA GLN A 16 15.49 -2.27 -20.88
C GLN A 16 15.74 -3.78 -20.67
N PRO A 17 16.73 -4.42 -21.32
CA PRO A 17 16.98 -5.85 -21.08
C PRO A 17 17.39 -6.15 -19.65
N ALA A 18 18.13 -5.23 -19.02
CA ALA A 18 18.58 -5.40 -17.63
C ALA A 18 17.43 -5.21 -16.63
N VAL A 19 16.52 -4.25 -16.86
CA VAL A 19 15.28 -4.06 -16.06
C VAL A 19 14.42 -5.31 -16.10
N ILE A 20 14.22 -5.89 -17.28
CA ILE A 20 13.43 -7.11 -17.47
C ILE A 20 14.07 -8.29 -16.74
N ASP A 21 15.38 -8.51 -16.93
CA ASP A 21 16.10 -9.60 -16.24
C ASP A 21 16.07 -9.42 -14.72
N PHE A 22 16.26 -8.20 -14.24
CA PHE A 22 16.20 -7.89 -12.82
C PHE A 22 14.80 -8.15 -12.25
N THR A 23 13.74 -7.71 -12.94
CA THR A 23 12.34 -8.01 -12.55
C THR A 23 12.09 -9.51 -12.49
N ARG A 24 12.57 -10.28 -13.48
CA ARG A 24 12.44 -11.75 -13.46
C ARG A 24 13.10 -12.37 -12.22
N ARG A 25 14.30 -11.92 -11.86
CA ARG A 25 14.98 -12.38 -10.64
C ARG A 25 14.20 -12.05 -9.39
N LEU A 26 13.63 -10.83 -9.29
CA LEU A 26 12.79 -10.43 -8.16
C LEU A 26 11.52 -11.28 -8.07
N VAL A 27 10.80 -11.48 -9.18
CA VAL A 27 9.59 -12.31 -9.24
C VAL A 27 9.89 -13.76 -8.89
N SER A 28 11.04 -14.28 -9.33
CA SER A 28 11.46 -15.67 -9.03
C SER A 28 11.92 -15.88 -7.59
N THR A 29 11.97 -14.82 -6.78
CA THR A 29 12.37 -14.88 -5.36
C THR A 29 11.15 -14.58 -4.50
N PRO A 30 10.49 -15.60 -3.91
CA PRO A 30 9.36 -15.37 -3.00
C PRO A 30 9.76 -14.51 -1.80
N SER A 31 8.88 -13.64 -1.36
CA SER A 31 9.12 -12.68 -0.27
C SER A 31 7.80 -12.31 0.42
N LEU A 32 7.18 -13.28 1.09
CA LEU A 32 6.04 -12.99 1.96
C LEU A 32 6.45 -12.01 3.07
N PRO A 33 5.50 -11.23 3.64
CA PRO A 33 5.80 -10.33 4.75
C PRO A 33 6.59 -11.02 5.88
N GLY A 34 7.73 -10.43 6.26
CA GLY A 34 8.67 -10.99 7.23
C GLY A 34 9.67 -12.01 6.66
N LEU A 35 9.65 -12.27 5.35
CA LEU A 35 10.55 -13.20 4.65
C LEU A 35 11.26 -12.54 3.45
N GLU A 36 11.47 -11.22 3.48
CA GLU A 36 11.99 -10.44 2.36
C GLU A 36 13.53 -10.46 2.22
N ASN A 37 14.24 -11.17 3.10
CA ASN A 37 15.71 -11.14 3.19
C ASN A 37 16.44 -11.44 1.86
N GLU A 38 15.95 -12.39 1.06
CA GLU A 38 16.60 -12.76 -0.20
C GLU A 38 16.38 -11.69 -1.27
N VAL A 39 15.15 -11.18 -1.40
CA VAL A 39 14.84 -10.12 -2.36
C VAL A 39 15.55 -8.81 -1.98
N ALA A 40 15.66 -8.49 -0.70
CA ALA A 40 16.41 -7.35 -0.19
C ALA A 40 17.90 -7.42 -0.58
N ALA A 41 18.52 -8.58 -0.47
CA ALA A 41 19.90 -8.79 -0.90
C ALA A 41 20.07 -8.62 -2.42
N ILE A 42 19.12 -9.10 -3.22
CA ILE A 42 19.13 -8.93 -4.69
C ILE A 42 19.02 -7.45 -5.06
N ILE A 43 18.13 -6.70 -4.41
CA ILE A 43 17.92 -5.27 -4.64
C ILE A 43 19.18 -4.47 -4.25
N SER A 44 19.74 -4.72 -3.06
CA SER A 44 20.95 -4.05 -2.58
C SER A 44 22.12 -4.27 -3.54
N ASN A 45 22.32 -5.51 -4.00
CA ASN A 45 23.38 -5.85 -4.96
C ASN A 45 23.19 -5.14 -6.30
N GLU A 46 21.96 -5.05 -6.82
CA GLU A 46 21.69 -4.37 -8.09
C GLU A 46 21.92 -2.85 -7.99
N MET A 47 21.47 -2.21 -6.91
CA MET A 47 21.74 -0.79 -6.67
C MET A 47 23.25 -0.49 -6.60
N ASN A 48 24.05 -1.34 -5.92
CA ASN A 48 25.50 -1.22 -5.89
C ASN A 48 26.12 -1.37 -7.28
N LYS A 49 25.69 -2.36 -8.06
CA LYS A 49 26.13 -2.59 -9.44
C LYS A 49 25.82 -1.41 -10.37
N LEU A 50 24.68 -0.75 -10.16
CA LEU A 50 24.25 0.44 -10.90
C LEU A 50 24.97 1.71 -10.48
N GLY A 51 25.82 1.67 -9.44
CA GLY A 51 26.66 2.78 -8.99
C GLY A 51 25.93 3.81 -8.15
N TYR A 52 24.94 3.40 -7.35
CA TYR A 52 24.38 4.26 -6.32
C TYR A 52 25.47 4.78 -5.39
N ASP A 53 25.35 6.01 -4.91
CA ASP A 53 26.37 6.62 -4.05
C ASP A 53 26.41 6.01 -2.65
N GLU A 54 25.28 5.58 -2.15
CA GLU A 54 25.12 4.90 -0.86
C GLU A 54 24.02 3.84 -1.00
N VAL A 55 24.25 2.65 -0.44
CA VAL A 55 23.23 1.57 -0.36
C VAL A 55 23.37 0.92 1.01
N TRP A 56 22.25 0.83 1.74
CA TRP A 56 22.24 0.16 3.05
C TRP A 56 20.88 -0.46 3.34
N THR A 57 20.87 -1.37 4.30
CA THR A 57 19.65 -1.92 4.88
C THR A 57 19.46 -1.33 6.27
N ASP A 58 18.26 -0.87 6.58
CA ASP A 58 17.96 -0.33 7.91
C ASP A 58 17.61 -1.44 8.92
N GLN A 59 17.29 -1.05 10.15
CA GLN A 59 17.06 -2.00 11.23
C GLN A 59 15.79 -2.86 11.03
N VAL A 60 14.79 -2.38 10.30
CA VAL A 60 13.56 -3.14 10.02
C VAL A 60 13.66 -3.96 8.73
N GLY A 61 14.72 -3.75 7.94
CA GLY A 61 14.98 -4.53 6.74
C GLY A 61 14.66 -3.82 5.43
N ASN A 62 14.32 -2.53 5.44
CA ASN A 62 14.20 -1.76 4.22
C ASN A 62 15.56 -1.61 3.54
N VAL A 63 15.58 -1.69 2.21
CA VAL A 63 16.78 -1.38 1.42
C VAL A 63 16.66 0.04 0.90
N ILE A 64 17.63 0.87 1.24
CA ILE A 64 17.68 2.27 0.84
C ILE A 64 18.88 2.49 -0.07
N GLY A 65 18.61 3.04 -1.26
CA GLY A 65 19.63 3.48 -2.20
C GLY A 65 19.57 4.99 -2.39
N LYS A 66 20.73 5.64 -2.40
CA LYS A 66 20.84 7.09 -2.55
C LYS A 66 21.67 7.46 -3.78
N ILE A 67 21.12 8.31 -4.62
CA ILE A 67 21.85 9.03 -5.68
C ILE A 67 22.04 10.47 -5.21
N LYS A 68 23.28 10.91 -5.01
CA LYS A 68 23.60 12.26 -4.55
C LYS A 68 23.31 13.31 -5.60
N GLY A 69 22.49 14.26 -5.23
CA GLY A 69 22.11 15.41 -6.05
C GLY A 69 22.83 16.70 -5.67
N GLY A 70 22.23 17.82 -6.13
CA GLY A 70 22.60 19.17 -5.73
C GLY A 70 22.05 19.53 -4.35
N ASN A 71 21.92 20.85 -4.10
CA ASN A 71 21.38 21.38 -2.85
C ASN A 71 19.87 21.65 -2.96
N GLY A 72 19.21 21.12 -3.98
CA GLY A 72 17.78 21.26 -4.19
C GLY A 72 16.96 20.24 -3.38
N PRO A 73 15.64 20.20 -3.62
CA PRO A 73 14.73 19.28 -2.94
C PRO A 73 15.08 17.81 -3.21
N SER A 74 15.11 16.99 -2.17
CA SER A 74 15.27 15.53 -2.29
C SER A 74 13.93 14.86 -2.57
N ILE A 75 13.95 13.87 -3.46
CA ILE A 75 12.76 13.13 -3.89
C ILE A 75 12.92 11.66 -3.52
N MET A 76 11.85 11.10 -2.95
CA MET A 76 11.79 9.69 -2.59
C MET A 76 11.03 8.90 -3.67
N LEU A 77 11.57 7.74 -4.04
CA LEU A 77 10.88 6.69 -4.78
C LEU A 77 10.60 5.57 -3.78
N ASN A 78 9.34 5.24 -3.58
CA ASN A 78 8.92 4.27 -2.57
C ASN A 78 8.18 3.10 -3.21
N GLY A 79 8.55 1.88 -2.84
CA GLY A 79 7.87 0.66 -3.26
C GLY A 79 8.24 -0.53 -2.39
N HIS A 80 7.33 -1.49 -2.27
CA HIS A 80 7.50 -2.63 -1.37
C HIS A 80 8.15 -3.85 -2.04
N MET A 81 8.76 -4.70 -1.19
CA MET A 81 9.47 -5.91 -1.60
C MET A 81 8.66 -7.19 -1.32
N ASP A 82 7.69 -7.10 -0.43
CA ASP A 82 6.83 -8.22 -0.07
C ASP A 82 5.73 -8.45 -1.11
N HIS A 83 4.96 -9.50 -0.94
CA HIS A 83 3.79 -9.84 -1.76
C HIS A 83 2.81 -10.70 -0.96
N VAL A 84 1.54 -10.70 -1.35
CA VAL A 84 0.53 -11.61 -0.80
C VAL A 84 0.75 -13.05 -1.25
N ASP A 85 0.15 -14.01 -0.54
CA ASP A 85 0.19 -15.42 -0.91
C ASP A 85 -0.34 -15.66 -2.34
N THR A 86 0.19 -16.68 -3.00
CA THR A 86 -0.22 -17.03 -4.37
C THR A 86 -1.60 -17.66 -4.46
N GLY A 87 -2.11 -18.17 -3.34
CA GLY A 87 -3.23 -19.10 -3.36
C GLY A 87 -2.90 -20.43 -4.05
N PRO A 88 -3.91 -21.20 -4.45
CA PRO A 88 -3.71 -22.47 -5.15
C PRO A 88 -2.96 -22.30 -6.47
N VAL A 89 -1.81 -22.97 -6.58
CA VAL A 89 -0.89 -22.85 -7.75
C VAL A 89 -1.54 -23.37 -9.03
N GLU A 90 -2.43 -24.35 -8.93
CA GLU A 90 -3.14 -24.95 -10.05
C GLU A 90 -4.05 -23.97 -10.82
N GLY A 91 -4.39 -22.84 -10.18
CA GLY A 91 -5.20 -21.78 -10.80
C GLY A 91 -4.39 -20.79 -11.65
N TRP A 92 -3.06 -20.87 -11.63
CA TRP A 92 -2.20 -19.96 -12.38
C TRP A 92 -1.98 -20.44 -13.82
N PRO A 93 -2.04 -19.54 -14.84
CA PRO A 93 -1.71 -19.91 -16.23
C PRO A 93 -0.24 -20.35 -16.39
N TYR A 94 0.67 -19.75 -15.60
CA TYR A 94 2.08 -20.06 -15.51
C TYR A 94 2.49 -20.15 -14.03
N PRO A 95 3.51 -20.92 -13.65
CA PRO A 95 3.93 -20.99 -12.24
C PRO A 95 4.20 -19.60 -11.65
N PRO A 96 3.65 -19.28 -10.47
CA PRO A 96 3.59 -17.88 -9.94
C PRO A 96 4.96 -17.22 -9.72
N PHE A 97 6.02 -18.00 -9.62
CA PHE A 97 7.39 -17.50 -9.46
C PHE A 97 8.30 -17.82 -10.66
N SER A 98 7.73 -18.11 -11.83
CA SER A 98 8.53 -18.44 -13.03
C SER A 98 9.12 -17.20 -13.70
N GLY A 99 8.52 -16.03 -13.55
CA GLY A 99 8.91 -14.81 -14.27
C GLY A 99 8.87 -15.01 -15.79
N GLN A 100 7.92 -15.81 -16.28
CA GLN A 100 7.80 -16.17 -17.69
C GLN A 100 7.34 -14.96 -18.51
N ILE A 101 7.93 -14.77 -19.68
CA ILE A 101 7.51 -13.72 -20.62
C ILE A 101 6.70 -14.37 -21.73
N VAL A 102 5.45 -13.94 -21.86
CA VAL A 102 4.52 -14.42 -22.91
C VAL A 102 3.79 -13.22 -23.48
N ASP A 103 3.76 -13.11 -24.79
CA ASP A 103 3.07 -12.05 -25.55
C ASP A 103 3.45 -10.60 -25.12
N GLY A 104 4.70 -10.39 -24.71
CA GLY A 104 5.19 -9.09 -24.27
C GLY A 104 4.82 -8.71 -22.83
N GLU A 105 4.33 -9.67 -22.04
CA GLU A 105 3.99 -9.51 -20.61
C GLU A 105 4.84 -10.44 -19.75
N LEU A 106 5.33 -9.96 -18.61
CA LEU A 106 6.04 -10.75 -17.61
C LEU A 106 5.03 -11.22 -16.55
N TRP A 107 4.86 -12.55 -16.46
CA TRP A 107 3.89 -13.19 -15.59
C TRP A 107 4.49 -13.62 -14.26
N GLY A 108 3.73 -13.42 -13.19
CA GLY A 108 4.04 -13.96 -11.87
C GLY A 108 3.50 -13.12 -10.72
N ARG A 109 3.44 -13.71 -9.54
CA ARG A 109 3.12 -13.01 -8.30
C ARG A 109 4.15 -11.90 -8.04
N ALA A 110 3.69 -10.72 -7.65
CA ALA A 110 4.47 -9.50 -7.47
C ALA A 110 5.07 -8.93 -8.76
N SER A 111 4.69 -9.42 -9.95
CA SER A 111 5.21 -8.85 -11.19
C SER A 111 4.78 -7.40 -11.40
N LEU A 112 3.53 -7.06 -11.06
CA LEU A 112 3.03 -5.69 -11.10
C LEU A 112 2.87 -5.06 -9.71
N ASP A 113 2.71 -5.89 -8.65
CA ASP A 113 2.46 -5.48 -7.27
C ASP A 113 3.51 -6.08 -6.32
N MET A 114 4.70 -5.36 -6.08
CA MET A 114 5.11 -4.31 -7.01
C MET A 114 6.60 -4.41 -7.38
N LYS A 115 7.14 -5.65 -7.58
CA LYS A 115 8.57 -5.86 -7.89
C LYS A 115 8.99 -5.30 -9.27
N GLY A 116 8.05 -5.30 -10.25
CA GLY A 116 8.28 -4.66 -11.55
C GLY A 116 8.43 -3.15 -11.44
N PRO A 117 7.47 -2.43 -10.83
CA PRO A 117 7.63 -1.01 -10.52
C PRO A 117 8.88 -0.69 -9.72
N VAL A 118 9.23 -1.47 -8.69
CA VAL A 118 10.49 -1.32 -7.92
C VAL A 118 11.71 -1.41 -8.83
N ALA A 119 11.74 -2.39 -9.74
CA ALA A 119 12.82 -2.50 -10.71
C ALA A 119 12.90 -1.25 -11.61
N CYS A 120 11.75 -0.77 -12.11
CA CYS A 120 11.71 0.44 -12.93
C CYS A 120 12.22 1.68 -12.18
N MET A 121 11.84 1.87 -10.91
CA MET A 121 12.29 2.98 -10.06
C MET A 121 13.80 2.93 -9.80
N ILE A 122 14.35 1.74 -9.49
CA ILE A 122 15.79 1.55 -9.26
C ILE A 122 16.59 1.97 -10.50
N TYR A 123 16.17 1.52 -11.68
CA TYR A 123 16.85 1.86 -12.91
C TYR A 123 16.61 3.33 -13.33
N ALA A 124 15.43 3.90 -13.05
CA ALA A 124 15.14 5.32 -13.30
C ALA A 124 16.08 6.25 -12.50
N ALA A 125 16.32 5.94 -11.23
CA ALA A 125 17.30 6.69 -10.43
C ALA A 125 18.73 6.51 -10.96
N ALA A 126 19.10 5.31 -11.41
CA ALA A 126 20.41 5.06 -11.99
C ALA A 126 20.64 5.77 -13.35
N LEU A 127 19.57 6.12 -14.11
CA LEU A 127 19.70 6.88 -15.35
C LEU A 127 20.48 8.18 -15.16
N PHE A 128 20.29 8.88 -14.04
CA PHE A 128 20.99 10.12 -13.73
C PHE A 128 22.52 9.93 -13.73
N LYS A 129 22.98 8.81 -13.17
CA LYS A 129 24.41 8.45 -13.19
C LYS A 129 24.88 8.13 -14.61
N GLN A 130 24.11 7.32 -15.34
CA GLN A 130 24.48 6.87 -16.68
C GLN A 130 24.64 8.02 -17.68
N ILE A 131 23.75 9.01 -17.63
CA ILE A 131 23.81 10.17 -18.53
C ILE A 131 24.69 11.31 -17.99
N GLY A 132 25.35 11.11 -16.83
CA GLY A 132 26.18 12.13 -16.19
C GLY A 132 25.41 13.36 -15.72
N LEU A 133 24.11 13.21 -15.46
CA LEU A 133 23.26 14.28 -14.93
C LEU A 133 23.19 14.22 -13.42
N LYS A 134 23.51 15.33 -12.77
CA LYS A 134 23.30 15.50 -11.34
C LYS A 134 21.85 15.90 -11.09
N PRO A 135 21.05 15.14 -10.31
CA PRO A 135 19.68 15.54 -9.97
C PRO A 135 19.68 16.81 -9.10
N PRO A 136 18.57 17.58 -9.08
CA PRO A 136 18.49 18.83 -8.29
C PRO A 136 18.81 18.65 -6.83
N GLY A 137 18.25 17.65 -6.16
CA GLY A 137 18.54 17.18 -4.81
C GLY A 137 18.79 15.68 -4.82
N ASP A 138 18.96 15.08 -3.65
CA ASP A 138 19.18 13.64 -3.54
C ASP A 138 17.95 12.86 -4.01
N ILE A 139 18.19 11.72 -4.66
CA ILE A 139 17.14 10.73 -4.93
C ILE A 139 17.29 9.60 -3.90
N LEU A 140 16.23 9.34 -3.16
CA LEU A 140 16.14 8.24 -2.21
C LEU A 140 15.24 7.15 -2.79
N MET A 141 15.81 6.03 -3.20
CA MET A 141 15.05 4.84 -3.58
C MET A 141 14.88 3.96 -2.34
N THR A 142 13.65 3.76 -1.90
CA THR A 142 13.30 2.95 -0.73
C THR A 142 12.51 1.72 -1.16
N ALA A 143 13.13 0.54 -1.02
CA ALA A 143 12.45 -0.74 -1.19
C ALA A 143 12.08 -1.24 0.20
N VAL A 144 10.79 -1.21 0.54
CA VAL A 144 10.29 -1.38 1.91
C VAL A 144 9.74 -2.77 2.17
N VAL A 145 9.69 -3.14 3.46
CA VAL A 145 9.14 -4.40 3.95
C VAL A 145 7.70 -4.23 4.42
N MET A 146 6.91 -5.31 4.39
CA MET A 146 5.61 -5.44 5.07
C MET A 146 4.56 -4.40 4.68
N GLU A 147 4.53 -3.95 3.43
CA GLU A 147 3.46 -3.07 2.93
C GLU A 147 2.12 -3.79 2.98
N GLU A 148 2.05 -5.00 2.43
CA GLU A 148 0.84 -5.81 2.22
C GLU A 148 0.04 -6.11 3.51
N VAL A 149 0.67 -5.92 4.66
CA VAL A 149 0.05 -6.24 5.96
C VAL A 149 -0.01 -5.06 6.93
N SER A 150 0.90 -4.06 6.82
CA SER A 150 0.98 -3.01 7.85
C SER A 150 1.55 -1.67 7.42
N GLY A 151 2.32 -1.60 6.32
CA GLY A 151 3.10 -0.43 5.96
C GLY A 151 4.23 -0.12 6.95
N LEU A 152 4.70 -1.11 7.74
CA LEU A 152 5.74 -0.94 8.76
C LEU A 152 7.00 -0.32 8.18
N GLY A 153 7.45 -0.83 7.03
CA GLY A 153 8.66 -0.36 6.37
C GLY A 153 8.59 1.12 6.01
N THR A 154 7.51 1.55 5.38
CA THR A 154 7.32 2.97 5.01
C THR A 154 7.09 3.88 6.22
N GLN A 155 6.39 3.43 7.26
CA GLN A 155 6.27 4.20 8.51
C GLN A 155 7.65 4.45 9.14
N HIS A 156 8.55 3.45 9.08
CA HIS A 156 9.90 3.59 9.58
C HIS A 156 10.72 4.58 8.73
N ILE A 157 10.69 4.47 7.39
CA ILE A 157 11.32 5.40 6.44
C ILE A 157 10.83 6.84 6.66
N ALA A 158 9.52 7.05 6.76
CA ALA A 158 8.92 8.37 6.95
C ALA A 158 9.35 9.06 8.26
N SER A 159 9.73 8.26 9.27
CA SER A 159 10.26 8.80 10.53
C SER A 159 11.74 9.22 10.47
N GLN A 160 12.49 8.71 9.49
CA GLN A 160 13.95 8.93 9.39
C GLN A 160 14.34 9.95 8.32
N PHE A 161 13.55 10.06 7.24
CA PHE A 161 13.88 10.90 6.09
C PHE A 161 12.86 12.01 5.90
N ASN A 162 13.38 13.22 5.65
CA ASN A 162 12.58 14.41 5.34
C ASN A 162 12.70 14.71 3.83
N ALA A 163 12.14 13.82 2.99
CA ALA A 163 12.04 14.08 1.55
C ALA A 163 10.99 15.18 1.30
N GLN A 164 11.24 16.04 0.31
CA GLN A 164 10.33 17.13 -0.03
C GLN A 164 9.13 16.70 -0.85
N ALA A 165 9.22 15.54 -1.51
CA ALA A 165 8.09 14.85 -2.13
C ALA A 165 8.45 13.37 -2.34
N ALA A 166 7.42 12.54 -2.58
CA ALA A 166 7.58 11.13 -2.86
C ALA A 166 6.73 10.66 -4.05
N ILE A 167 7.19 9.58 -4.67
CA ILE A 167 6.45 8.81 -5.67
C ILE A 167 6.21 7.42 -5.07
N CYS A 168 4.96 7.05 -4.85
CA CYS A 168 4.55 5.69 -4.51
C CYS A 168 4.39 4.91 -5.81
N GLY A 169 5.17 3.84 -5.97
CA GLY A 169 5.35 3.13 -7.24
C GLY A 169 4.29 2.08 -7.57
N GLU A 170 3.15 2.07 -6.89
CA GLU A 170 2.07 1.11 -7.07
C GLU A 170 1.51 1.07 -8.51
N PRO A 171 0.98 -0.09 -8.96
CA PRO A 171 0.45 -0.23 -10.32
C PRO A 171 -0.66 0.78 -10.59
N SER A 172 -0.61 1.42 -11.75
CA SER A 172 -1.56 2.44 -12.14
C SER A 172 -1.77 2.55 -13.66
N ASN A 173 -1.31 1.57 -14.44
CA ASN A 173 -1.28 1.64 -15.92
C ASN A 173 -0.49 2.84 -16.46
N ASN A 174 0.57 3.27 -15.77
CA ASN A 174 1.32 4.50 -16.08
C ASN A 174 0.46 5.79 -16.06
N ILE A 175 -0.64 5.79 -15.31
CA ILE A 175 -1.51 6.95 -15.10
C ILE A 175 -1.21 7.56 -13.73
N LEU A 176 -1.09 8.88 -13.66
CA LEU A 176 -0.85 9.61 -12.41
C LEU A 176 -1.99 9.37 -11.42
N ARG A 177 -1.64 9.03 -10.18
CA ARG A 177 -2.58 8.89 -9.05
C ARG A 177 -2.37 9.99 -8.04
N ARG A 178 -3.46 10.54 -7.51
CA ARG A 178 -3.45 11.66 -6.56
C ARG A 178 -4.04 11.34 -5.18
N GLY A 179 -4.41 10.07 -4.95
CA GLY A 179 -4.98 9.67 -3.67
C GLY A 179 -5.70 8.33 -3.68
N HIS A 180 -6.16 7.95 -2.49
CA HIS A 180 -6.98 6.77 -2.23
C HIS A 180 -7.73 6.88 -0.91
N ARG A 181 -8.75 6.04 -0.74
CA ARG A 181 -9.40 5.83 0.56
C ARG A 181 -8.46 5.11 1.51
N GLY A 182 -8.58 5.38 2.81
CA GLY A 182 -7.88 4.64 3.84
C GLY A 182 -8.54 3.29 4.16
N LYS A 183 -7.89 2.55 5.05
CA LYS A 183 -8.42 1.34 5.69
C LYS A 183 -8.24 1.46 7.19
N VAL A 184 -9.30 1.21 7.95
CA VAL A 184 -9.25 1.07 9.40
C VAL A 184 -9.96 -0.23 9.76
N GLU A 185 -9.25 -1.15 10.40
CA GLU A 185 -9.85 -2.38 10.88
C GLU A 185 -10.24 -2.25 12.35
N LEU A 186 -11.50 -2.54 12.64
CA LEU A 186 -12.05 -2.45 14.01
C LEU A 186 -12.46 -3.82 14.50
N VAL A 187 -12.22 -4.09 15.77
CA VAL A 187 -12.85 -5.20 16.48
C VAL A 187 -13.94 -4.66 17.40
N VAL A 188 -15.15 -5.17 17.21
CA VAL A 188 -16.30 -4.93 18.10
C VAL A 188 -16.54 -6.18 18.93
N THR A 189 -16.38 -6.06 20.24
CA THR A 189 -16.54 -7.18 21.18
C THR A 189 -17.81 -7.01 21.99
N PHE A 190 -18.58 -8.08 22.07
CA PHE A 190 -19.78 -8.20 22.91
C PHE A 190 -19.52 -9.23 23.99
N GLU A 191 -19.63 -8.82 25.26
CA GLU A 191 -19.40 -9.65 26.43
C GLU A 191 -20.73 -9.91 27.15
N GLY A 192 -21.00 -11.18 27.36
CA GLY A 192 -22.17 -11.66 28.06
C GLY A 192 -21.81 -12.57 29.25
N ARG A 193 -22.61 -13.58 29.47
CA ARG A 193 -22.37 -14.61 30.50
C ARG A 193 -22.74 -15.98 29.95
N SER A 194 -21.75 -16.89 29.95
CA SER A 194 -21.95 -18.27 29.53
C SER A 194 -22.97 -19.02 30.39
N ALA A 195 -23.74 -19.88 29.73
CA ALA A 195 -24.67 -20.81 30.39
C ALA A 195 -24.94 -22.01 29.47
N HIS A 196 -25.47 -23.10 30.04
CA HIS A 196 -25.96 -24.22 29.24
C HIS A 196 -27.19 -23.78 28.42
N ALA A 197 -27.23 -24.15 27.15
CA ALA A 197 -28.28 -23.70 26.21
C ALA A 197 -29.72 -24.12 26.64
N SER A 198 -29.87 -25.15 27.48
CA SER A 198 -31.16 -25.58 28.03
C SER A 198 -31.71 -24.68 29.17
N VAL A 199 -30.85 -23.81 29.72
CA VAL A 199 -31.23 -22.88 30.82
C VAL A 199 -30.79 -21.45 30.47
N PRO A 200 -31.27 -20.89 29.36
CA PRO A 200 -30.76 -19.62 28.80
C PRO A 200 -30.96 -18.41 29.72
N HIS A 201 -31.92 -18.49 30.65
CA HIS A 201 -32.21 -17.45 31.65
C HIS A 201 -31.09 -17.27 32.69
N LEU A 202 -30.18 -18.23 32.82
CA LEU A 202 -28.98 -18.14 33.68
C LEU A 202 -27.80 -17.46 32.98
N GLY A 203 -27.87 -17.30 31.68
CA GLY A 203 -26.85 -16.65 30.86
C GLY A 203 -27.20 -15.21 30.46
N VAL A 204 -26.25 -14.57 29.76
CA VAL A 204 -26.46 -13.35 28.96
C VAL A 204 -25.87 -13.62 27.59
N ASN A 205 -26.72 -13.79 26.61
CA ASN A 205 -26.27 -14.26 25.28
C ASN A 205 -25.79 -13.07 24.42
N PRO A 206 -24.48 -12.93 24.16
CA PRO A 206 -23.93 -11.82 23.38
C PRO A 206 -24.32 -11.84 21.91
N HIS A 207 -24.80 -12.96 21.34
CA HIS A 207 -25.29 -13.05 19.98
C HIS A 207 -26.45 -12.07 19.72
N TYR A 208 -27.36 -11.84 20.70
CA TYR A 208 -28.45 -10.90 20.50
C TYR A 208 -27.96 -9.45 20.40
N ALA A 209 -26.92 -9.09 21.15
CA ALA A 209 -26.31 -7.78 21.08
C ALA A 209 -25.57 -7.58 19.73
N ALA A 210 -24.80 -8.57 19.29
CA ALA A 210 -24.14 -8.56 18.00
C ALA A 210 -25.14 -8.47 16.83
N ALA A 211 -26.23 -9.25 16.87
CA ALA A 211 -27.29 -9.20 15.86
C ALA A 211 -27.99 -7.84 15.82
N ALA A 212 -28.26 -7.23 16.99
CA ALA A 212 -28.84 -5.90 17.06
C ALA A 212 -27.94 -4.84 16.46
N PHE A 213 -26.63 -4.90 16.73
CA PHE A 213 -25.63 -4.03 16.15
C PHE A 213 -25.52 -4.21 14.63
N LEU A 214 -25.37 -5.45 14.14
CA LEU A 214 -25.30 -5.74 12.71
C LEU A 214 -26.54 -5.27 11.96
N SER A 215 -27.73 -5.40 12.54
CA SER A 215 -28.97 -4.90 11.95
C SER A 215 -29.02 -3.37 11.88
N ALA A 216 -28.32 -2.68 12.79
CA ALA A 216 -28.24 -1.23 12.82
C ALA A 216 -27.07 -0.68 11.98
N LEU A 217 -26.04 -1.47 11.68
CA LEU A 217 -24.84 -1.02 10.98
C LEU A 217 -25.13 -0.32 9.63
N PRO A 218 -26.06 -0.81 8.79
CA PRO A 218 -26.42 -0.14 7.53
C PRO A 218 -27.09 1.23 7.70
N THR A 219 -27.46 1.63 8.92
CA THR A 219 -28.08 2.94 9.20
C THR A 219 -27.05 4.04 9.50
N LEU A 220 -25.76 3.71 9.48
CA LEU A 220 -24.71 4.69 9.69
C LEU A 220 -24.71 5.72 8.55
N ASP A 221 -24.67 6.99 8.93
CA ASP A 221 -24.39 8.08 7.99
C ASP A 221 -22.89 8.16 7.76
N LEU A 222 -22.47 7.73 6.56
CA LEU A 222 -21.10 7.67 6.15
C LEU A 222 -20.76 8.87 5.25
N PRO A 223 -19.62 9.56 5.48
CA PRO A 223 -19.23 10.69 4.67
C PRO A 223 -18.99 10.27 3.23
N GLN A 224 -19.28 11.20 2.33
CA GLN A 224 -19.03 11.05 0.90
C GLN A 224 -18.04 12.11 0.44
N ASP A 225 -17.07 11.70 -0.35
CA ASP A 225 -16.13 12.53 -1.08
C ASP A 225 -16.53 12.56 -2.57
N GLU A 226 -16.41 13.69 -3.23
CA GLU A 226 -16.79 13.83 -4.64
C GLU A 226 -15.92 13.00 -5.59
N VAL A 227 -14.69 12.70 -5.19
CA VAL A 227 -13.69 11.99 -6.00
C VAL A 227 -13.53 10.54 -5.54
N LEU A 228 -13.33 10.33 -4.23
CA LEU A 228 -13.08 9.01 -3.64
C LEU A 228 -14.37 8.20 -3.42
N GLY A 229 -15.54 8.83 -3.56
CA GLY A 229 -16.82 8.22 -3.26
C GLY A 229 -17.12 8.15 -1.75
N ALA A 230 -18.06 7.31 -1.35
CA ALA A 230 -18.46 7.18 0.05
C ALA A 230 -17.47 6.35 0.86
N SER A 231 -17.32 6.67 2.14
CA SER A 231 -16.79 5.71 3.12
C SER A 231 -17.67 4.46 3.14
N THR A 232 -17.08 3.31 3.40
CA THR A 232 -17.80 2.04 3.51
C THR A 232 -17.38 1.28 4.74
N VAL A 233 -18.31 0.50 5.32
CA VAL A 233 -18.02 -0.42 6.41
C VAL A 233 -18.62 -1.79 6.11
N THR A 234 -17.79 -2.83 6.26
CA THR A 234 -18.19 -4.20 5.98
C THR A 234 -17.79 -5.11 7.15
N PRO A 235 -18.73 -5.83 7.79
CA PRO A 235 -18.37 -6.89 8.71
C PRO A 235 -17.77 -8.07 7.93
N THR A 236 -16.57 -8.50 8.31
CA THR A 236 -15.80 -9.53 7.59
C THR A 236 -15.63 -10.82 8.36
N LEU A 237 -15.48 -10.75 9.68
CA LEU A 237 -15.34 -11.92 10.54
C LEU A 237 -16.29 -11.85 11.72
N TYR A 238 -16.83 -13.02 12.09
CA TYR A 238 -17.65 -13.22 13.28
C TYR A 238 -17.13 -14.43 14.03
N THR A 239 -16.67 -14.24 15.26
CA THR A 239 -16.08 -15.30 16.08
C THR A 239 -16.70 -15.34 17.48
N THR A 240 -16.62 -16.49 18.11
CA THR A 240 -17.03 -16.67 19.52
C THR A 240 -15.94 -17.38 20.30
N ASP A 241 -16.02 -17.30 21.64
CA ASP A 241 -15.13 -18.04 22.53
C ASP A 241 -15.58 -19.50 22.76
N GLN A 242 -16.60 -19.99 22.02
CA GLN A 242 -17.14 -21.34 22.13
C GLN A 242 -17.17 -22.08 20.81
N SER A 243 -16.83 -23.35 20.85
CA SER A 243 -17.01 -24.31 19.76
C SER A 243 -18.15 -25.31 20.01
N SER A 244 -18.71 -25.33 21.21
CA SER A 244 -19.73 -26.28 21.62
C SER A 244 -21.14 -25.73 21.35
N SER A 245 -21.97 -26.50 20.65
CA SER A 245 -23.32 -26.08 20.24
C SER A 245 -24.35 -25.98 21.37
N ASN A 246 -24.06 -26.55 22.55
CA ASN A 246 -24.93 -26.55 23.74
C ASN A 246 -24.52 -25.53 24.79
N VAL A 247 -23.64 -24.60 24.49
CA VAL A 247 -23.14 -23.55 25.37
C VAL A 247 -23.43 -22.17 24.81
N ILE A 248 -24.02 -21.29 25.58
CA ILE A 248 -24.09 -19.85 25.28
C ILE A 248 -22.70 -19.28 25.47
N PRO A 249 -22.09 -18.62 24.47
CA PRO A 249 -20.75 -18.04 24.60
C PRO A 249 -20.74 -16.88 25.62
N SER A 250 -19.59 -16.62 26.22
CA SER A 250 -19.40 -15.42 27.03
C SER A 250 -18.95 -14.21 26.18
N LYS A 251 -18.43 -14.45 24.98
CA LYS A 251 -17.88 -13.42 24.10
C LYS A 251 -18.20 -13.67 22.63
N VAL A 252 -18.57 -12.61 21.95
CA VAL A 252 -18.64 -12.53 20.47
C VAL A 252 -17.75 -11.39 19.99
N SER A 253 -16.98 -11.61 18.94
CA SER A 253 -16.17 -10.58 18.30
C SER A 253 -16.52 -10.45 16.81
N LEU A 254 -16.65 -9.21 16.35
CA LEU A 254 -16.85 -8.84 14.95
C LEU A 254 -15.64 -8.04 14.47
N ILE A 255 -15.13 -8.37 13.29
CA ILE A 255 -14.17 -7.51 12.57
C ILE A 255 -14.94 -6.70 11.55
N LEU A 256 -14.66 -5.38 11.52
CA LEU A 256 -15.19 -4.43 10.54
C LEU A 256 -14.05 -3.88 9.70
N ASP A 257 -14.10 -4.10 8.40
CA ASP A 257 -13.24 -3.40 7.40
C ASP A 257 -13.92 -2.06 7.09
N TRP A 258 -13.26 -0.96 7.48
CA TRP A 258 -13.73 0.40 7.23
C TRP A 258 -12.84 1.06 6.20
N ARG A 259 -13.43 1.51 5.08
CA ARG A 259 -12.76 2.28 4.03
C ARG A 259 -13.17 3.74 4.14
N ASN A 260 -12.28 4.57 4.69
CA ASN A 260 -12.58 5.96 5.02
C ASN A 260 -12.04 6.94 3.98
N VAL A 261 -12.72 8.08 3.84
CA VAL A 261 -12.25 9.26 3.13
C VAL A 261 -11.42 10.17 4.05
N PRO A 262 -10.60 11.12 3.51
CA PRO A 262 -9.73 11.97 4.34
C PRO A 262 -10.45 12.80 5.41
N ALA A 263 -11.72 13.11 5.21
CA ALA A 263 -12.54 13.84 6.19
C ALA A 263 -12.91 13.02 7.44
N GLU A 264 -12.58 11.73 7.48
CA GLU A 264 -12.98 10.81 8.54
C GLU A 264 -11.76 10.19 9.22
N SER A 265 -11.40 10.69 10.42
CA SER A 265 -10.29 10.15 11.19
C SER A 265 -10.66 8.82 11.89
N PRO A 266 -9.67 7.98 12.28
CA PRO A 266 -9.91 6.78 13.06
C PRO A 266 -10.68 7.01 14.36
N GLU A 267 -10.44 8.15 15.05
CA GLU A 267 -11.15 8.53 16.28
C GLU A 267 -12.63 8.84 16.00
N MET A 268 -12.93 9.51 14.90
CA MET A 268 -14.30 9.78 14.46
C MET A 268 -15.04 8.48 14.14
N ILE A 269 -14.38 7.52 13.49
CA ILE A 269 -14.91 6.20 13.18
C ILE A 269 -15.27 5.46 14.46
N ILE A 270 -14.35 5.40 15.43
CA ILE A 270 -14.59 4.78 16.75
C ILE A 270 -15.78 5.45 17.44
N ALA A 271 -15.88 6.78 17.42
CA ALA A 271 -16.97 7.51 18.04
C ALA A 271 -18.34 7.18 17.40
N LYS A 272 -18.39 7.08 16.06
CA LYS A 272 -19.60 6.66 15.32
C LYS A 272 -20.04 5.23 15.75
N VAL A 273 -19.10 4.29 15.78
CA VAL A 273 -19.38 2.91 16.17
C VAL A 273 -19.82 2.83 17.64
N LYS A 274 -19.19 3.57 18.56
CA LYS A 274 -19.61 3.65 19.97
C LYS A 274 -21.04 4.19 20.11
N THR A 275 -21.39 5.21 19.34
CA THR A 275 -22.75 5.78 19.34
C THR A 275 -23.78 4.77 18.85
N LEU A 276 -23.46 4.04 17.76
CA LEU A 276 -24.32 2.99 17.23
C LEU A 276 -24.49 1.84 18.24
N LEU A 277 -23.41 1.40 18.89
CA LEU A 277 -23.46 0.39 19.96
C LEU A 277 -24.41 0.81 21.09
N GLY A 278 -24.28 2.03 21.59
CA GLY A 278 -25.16 2.55 22.64
C GLY A 278 -26.65 2.49 22.26
N ARG A 279 -26.99 2.91 21.04
CA ARG A 279 -28.37 2.86 20.52
C ARG A 279 -28.89 1.42 20.35
N SER A 280 -28.06 0.54 19.77
CA SER A 280 -28.43 -0.84 19.47
C SER A 280 -28.68 -1.66 20.73
N LEU A 281 -27.89 -1.43 21.78
CA LEU A 281 -28.02 -2.12 23.05
C LEU A 281 -29.18 -1.60 23.91
N ALA A 282 -29.46 -0.31 23.92
CA ALA A 282 -30.53 0.29 24.67
C ALA A 282 -31.94 -0.08 24.18
N SER A 283 -32.07 -0.50 22.93
CA SER A 283 -33.37 -0.67 22.27
C SER A 283 -34.04 -2.03 22.49
N ARG A 284 -33.38 -3.02 23.14
CA ARG A 284 -33.88 -4.40 23.26
C ARG A 284 -33.64 -5.01 24.63
N SER A 285 -34.66 -5.65 25.21
CA SER A 285 -34.55 -6.34 26.50
C SER A 285 -33.56 -7.53 26.45
N GLN A 286 -33.42 -8.19 25.30
CA GLN A 286 -32.50 -9.34 25.11
C GLN A 286 -31.01 -8.94 25.16
N THR A 287 -30.67 -7.66 25.02
CA THR A 287 -29.30 -7.16 25.15
C THR A 287 -28.93 -6.75 26.58
N GLN A 288 -29.89 -6.82 27.51
CA GLN A 288 -29.70 -6.40 28.88
C GLN A 288 -28.61 -7.23 29.57
N GLY A 289 -27.66 -6.57 30.21
CA GLY A 289 -26.50 -7.22 30.85
C GLY A 289 -25.33 -7.54 29.91
N CYS A 290 -25.47 -7.30 28.60
CA CYS A 290 -24.35 -7.38 27.64
C CYS A 290 -23.56 -6.09 27.67
N ARG A 291 -22.21 -6.19 27.68
CA ARG A 291 -21.29 -5.09 27.50
C ARG A 291 -20.72 -5.14 26.08
N ALA A 292 -20.55 -3.99 25.43
CA ALA A 292 -19.88 -3.93 24.14
C ALA A 292 -18.77 -2.90 24.15
N THR A 293 -17.71 -3.21 23.44
CA THR A 293 -16.54 -2.34 23.23
C THR A 293 -16.16 -2.33 21.77
N VAL A 294 -15.50 -1.27 21.33
CA VAL A 294 -14.87 -1.16 20.02
C VAL A 294 -13.47 -0.61 20.18
N THR A 295 -12.52 -1.24 19.51
CA THR A 295 -11.11 -0.81 19.39
C THR A 295 -10.64 -0.98 17.95
N ILE A 296 -9.55 -0.32 17.60
CA ILE A 296 -8.81 -0.66 16.39
C ILE A 296 -8.11 -1.98 16.66
N THR A 297 -8.01 -2.83 15.64
CA THR A 297 -7.25 -4.08 15.72
C THR A 297 -5.76 -3.74 15.79
N ASP A 298 -5.09 -4.18 16.85
CA ASP A 298 -3.64 -4.16 16.93
C ASP A 298 -3.10 -5.53 16.55
N GLN A 299 -2.03 -5.57 15.75
CA GLN A 299 -1.36 -6.79 15.33
C GLN A 299 0.16 -6.65 15.51
N GLU A 300 0.78 -7.71 16.02
CA GLU A 300 2.23 -7.78 16.13
C GLU A 300 2.83 -8.28 14.81
N PHE A 301 3.81 -7.54 14.29
CA PHE A 301 4.54 -7.86 13.08
C PHE A 301 6.01 -8.04 13.41
N THR A 302 6.63 -9.08 12.87
CA THR A 302 8.06 -9.35 13.03
C THR A 302 8.72 -9.37 11.66
N THR A 303 9.65 -8.44 11.45
CA THR A 303 10.40 -8.32 10.19
C THR A 303 11.42 -9.45 10.06
N TYR A 304 11.96 -9.67 8.85
CA TYR A 304 13.00 -10.68 8.62
C TYR A 304 14.30 -10.39 9.39
N THR A 305 14.50 -9.15 9.86
CA THR A 305 15.64 -8.77 10.72
C THR A 305 15.41 -9.09 12.20
N GLY A 306 14.20 -9.57 12.56
CA GLY A 306 13.83 -9.93 13.93
C GLY A 306 13.29 -8.76 14.76
N VAL A 307 13.03 -7.61 14.17
CA VAL A 307 12.38 -6.48 14.87
C VAL A 307 10.87 -6.73 14.92
N SER A 308 10.31 -6.75 16.13
CA SER A 308 8.86 -6.88 16.36
C SER A 308 8.25 -5.55 16.75
N GLN A 309 7.09 -5.23 16.15
CA GLN A 309 6.30 -4.04 16.47
C GLN A 309 4.81 -4.36 16.54
N LEU A 310 4.13 -3.82 17.55
CA LEU A 310 2.67 -3.85 17.64
C LEU A 310 2.13 -2.60 16.94
N LEU A 311 1.40 -2.80 15.85
CA LEU A 311 0.85 -1.71 15.04
C LEU A 311 -0.67 -1.78 14.94
N PRO A 312 -1.36 -0.63 14.97
CA PRO A 312 -2.78 -0.57 14.67
C PRO A 312 -3.01 -0.85 13.17
N SER A 313 -4.06 -1.58 12.86
CA SER A 313 -4.47 -1.85 11.47
C SER A 313 -5.11 -0.60 10.84
N ILE A 314 -4.27 0.35 10.45
CA ILE A 314 -4.62 1.63 9.85
C ILE A 314 -3.74 1.90 8.64
N PHE A 315 -4.36 2.07 7.47
CA PHE A 315 -3.75 2.67 6.29
C PHE A 315 -4.40 4.04 6.07
N PRO A 316 -3.68 5.16 6.20
CA PRO A 316 -4.25 6.49 6.10
C PRO A 316 -4.78 6.80 4.70
N SER A 317 -5.93 7.46 4.61
CA SER A 317 -6.44 8.02 3.35
C SER A 317 -5.72 9.32 3.00
N PHE A 318 -5.62 9.61 1.71
CA PHE A 318 -5.22 10.94 1.25
C PHE A 318 -5.83 11.27 -0.11
N LEU A 319 -5.92 12.56 -0.41
CA LEU A 319 -6.32 13.07 -1.71
C LEU A 319 -5.68 14.44 -1.91
N LEU A 320 -4.82 14.58 -2.91
CA LEU A 320 -4.34 15.86 -3.38
C LEU A 320 -5.35 16.46 -4.36
N PRO A 321 -5.65 17.76 -4.28
CA PRO A 321 -6.49 18.42 -5.30
C PRO A 321 -5.79 18.40 -6.67
N GLU A 322 -6.56 18.39 -7.75
CA GLU A 322 -5.98 18.46 -9.11
C GLU A 322 -5.13 19.71 -9.34
N THR A 323 -5.48 20.80 -8.65
CA THR A 323 -4.74 22.08 -8.69
C THR A 323 -3.47 22.08 -7.85
N ASP A 324 -3.17 20.99 -7.13
CA ASP A 324 -1.94 20.88 -6.35
C ASP A 324 -0.70 20.97 -7.26
N ARG A 325 0.31 21.73 -6.80
CA ARG A 325 1.52 21.98 -7.61
C ARG A 325 2.27 20.70 -7.99
N PHE A 326 2.31 19.71 -7.11
CA PHE A 326 2.97 18.42 -7.40
C PHE A 326 2.21 17.64 -8.46
N ILE A 327 0.87 17.63 -8.40
CA ILE A 327 0.02 16.99 -9.40
C ILE A 327 0.17 17.69 -10.76
N GLN A 328 0.09 19.01 -10.81
CA GLN A 328 0.20 19.77 -12.06
C GLN A 328 1.57 19.59 -12.75
N GLN A 329 2.66 19.66 -11.99
CA GLN A 329 3.99 19.47 -12.53
C GLN A 329 4.23 18.01 -12.97
N ALA A 330 3.78 17.03 -12.19
CA ALA A 330 3.86 15.63 -12.52
C ALA A 330 3.06 15.29 -13.79
N HIS A 331 1.81 15.75 -13.88
CA HIS A 331 0.95 15.55 -15.05
C HIS A 331 1.58 16.14 -16.32
N THR A 332 2.05 17.40 -16.25
CA THR A 332 2.74 18.05 -17.37
C THR A 332 3.97 17.25 -17.82
N ALA A 333 4.77 16.74 -16.86
CA ALA A 333 5.94 15.95 -17.18
C ALA A 333 5.58 14.63 -17.88
N LEU A 334 4.54 13.92 -17.39
CA LEU A 334 4.08 12.68 -18.00
C LEU A 334 3.54 12.90 -19.42
N VAL A 335 2.71 13.91 -19.65
CA VAL A 335 2.22 14.26 -21.00
C VAL A 335 3.38 14.52 -21.98
N ASN A 336 4.39 15.26 -21.52
CA ASN A 336 5.57 15.54 -22.35
C ASN A 336 6.39 14.28 -22.67
N VAL A 337 6.52 13.37 -21.70
CA VAL A 337 7.27 12.11 -21.89
C VAL A 337 6.52 11.12 -22.77
N LEU A 338 5.23 10.91 -22.46
CA LEU A 338 4.41 9.89 -23.12
C LEU A 338 3.88 10.34 -24.48
N GLY A 339 3.79 11.66 -24.72
CA GLY A 339 3.19 12.23 -25.92
C GLY A 339 1.67 12.04 -26.00
N ARG A 340 1.06 11.68 -24.89
CA ARG A 340 -0.39 11.49 -24.71
C ARG A 340 -0.83 11.98 -23.34
N ASP A 341 -2.09 12.38 -23.22
CA ASP A 341 -2.69 12.78 -21.95
C ASP A 341 -3.61 11.67 -21.46
N ASP A 342 -3.15 10.90 -20.48
CA ASP A 342 -3.92 9.82 -19.85
C ASP A 342 -4.68 10.30 -18.61
N GLY A 343 -4.60 11.60 -18.28
CA GLY A 343 -5.28 12.24 -17.16
C GLY A 343 -4.67 11.95 -15.79
N VAL A 344 -5.47 12.25 -14.77
CA VAL A 344 -5.14 12.03 -13.35
C VAL A 344 -6.29 11.28 -12.69
N ASP A 345 -5.99 10.22 -11.95
CA ASP A 345 -7.00 9.35 -11.34
C ASP A 345 -6.65 9.05 -9.87
N ILE A 346 -7.38 8.18 -9.24
CA ILE A 346 -7.19 7.69 -7.86
C ILE A 346 -6.98 6.18 -7.85
N TRP A 347 -6.39 5.66 -6.77
CA TRP A 347 -6.46 4.22 -6.50
C TRP A 347 -7.74 3.84 -5.74
N ARG A 348 -8.20 2.61 -5.93
CA ARG A 348 -9.34 2.03 -5.21
C ARG A 348 -8.94 1.29 -3.95
N PHE A 349 -7.64 1.07 -3.74
CA PHE A 349 -7.03 0.41 -2.60
C PHE A 349 -6.13 1.39 -1.84
N ALA A 350 -5.75 1.06 -0.61
CA ALA A 350 -4.83 1.84 0.19
C ALA A 350 -3.39 1.43 -0.12
N THR A 351 -2.48 2.38 -0.07
CA THR A 351 -1.06 2.21 -0.36
C THR A 351 -0.19 2.86 0.72
N ASP A 352 1.09 2.61 0.69
CA ASP A 352 2.10 3.29 1.51
C ASP A 352 2.12 4.82 1.34
N GLY A 353 1.58 5.33 0.22
CA GLY A 353 1.42 6.76 0.00
C GLY A 353 0.67 7.48 1.11
N GLY A 354 -0.31 6.80 1.73
CA GLY A 354 -1.03 7.32 2.89
C GLY A 354 -0.14 7.56 4.11
N HIS A 355 0.81 6.66 4.39
CA HIS A 355 1.77 6.79 5.49
C HIS A 355 2.74 7.95 5.26
N LEU A 356 3.25 8.12 4.03
CA LEU A 356 4.11 9.24 3.65
C LEU A 356 3.36 10.58 3.79
N MET A 357 2.15 10.66 3.26
CA MET A 357 1.30 11.86 3.39
C MET A 357 1.00 12.22 4.85
N LYS A 358 0.71 11.24 5.70
CA LYS A 358 0.51 11.43 7.14
C LYS A 358 1.76 11.98 7.83
N ALA A 359 2.94 11.60 7.36
CA ALA A 359 4.23 12.11 7.85
C ALA A 359 4.59 13.50 7.30
N GLY A 360 3.74 14.09 6.43
CA GLY A 360 3.96 15.41 5.85
C GLY A 360 4.83 15.41 4.59
N ILE A 361 5.03 14.24 3.96
CA ILE A 361 5.75 14.11 2.70
C ILE A 361 4.70 14.09 1.56
N PRO A 362 4.57 15.16 0.75
CA PRO A 362 3.66 15.19 -0.39
C PRO A 362 3.94 14.02 -1.34
N THR A 363 2.92 13.20 -1.60
CA THR A 363 3.09 11.94 -2.33
C THR A 363 2.14 11.85 -3.51
N ILE A 364 2.70 11.56 -4.68
CA ILE A 364 1.95 11.17 -5.88
C ILE A 364 2.09 9.68 -6.12
N GLY A 365 1.19 9.12 -6.92
CA GLY A 365 1.24 7.74 -7.33
C GLY A 365 1.51 7.57 -8.82
N PHE A 366 2.33 6.58 -9.18
CA PHE A 366 2.59 6.23 -10.57
C PHE A 366 3.29 4.87 -10.66
N GLY A 367 2.84 4.00 -11.56
CA GLY A 367 3.54 2.75 -11.84
C GLY A 367 2.96 1.97 -13.01
N PRO A 368 3.76 1.09 -13.63
CA PRO A 368 3.32 0.19 -14.68
C PRO A 368 2.46 -0.95 -14.14
N GLY A 369 1.58 -1.49 -14.96
CA GLY A 369 0.69 -2.60 -14.64
C GLY A 369 -0.74 -2.18 -14.36
N ASP A 370 -1.70 -3.05 -14.72
CA ASP A 370 -3.12 -2.87 -14.43
C ASP A 370 -3.43 -3.30 -12.99
N ASP A 371 -3.71 -2.34 -12.12
CA ASP A 371 -4.03 -2.54 -10.69
C ASP A 371 -5.18 -3.55 -10.43
N LYS A 372 -6.03 -3.80 -11.42
CA LYS A 372 -7.09 -4.81 -11.31
C LYS A 372 -6.57 -6.25 -11.30
N LEU A 373 -5.34 -6.47 -11.73
CA LEU A 373 -4.70 -7.78 -11.74
C LEU A 373 -3.93 -8.07 -10.45
N ALA A 374 -3.70 -7.06 -9.60
CA ALA A 374 -3.08 -7.23 -8.29
C ALA A 374 -3.84 -8.27 -7.46
N HIS A 375 -3.11 -9.09 -6.70
CA HIS A 375 -3.64 -10.15 -5.83
C HIS A 375 -4.44 -11.26 -6.55
N THR A 376 -4.43 -11.30 -7.90
CA THR A 376 -5.08 -12.36 -8.68
C THR A 376 -4.06 -13.40 -9.17
N ASN A 377 -4.55 -14.53 -9.68
CA ASN A 377 -3.72 -15.51 -10.39
C ASN A 377 -3.47 -15.15 -11.87
N GLN A 378 -3.92 -13.98 -12.30
CA GLN A 378 -3.70 -13.41 -13.63
C GLN A 378 -2.65 -12.29 -13.61
N GLU A 379 -1.91 -12.19 -12.53
CA GLU A 379 -0.95 -11.12 -12.31
C GLU A 379 0.19 -11.17 -13.33
N ARG A 380 0.38 -10.05 -14.03
CA ARG A 380 1.38 -9.86 -15.05
C ARG A 380 1.61 -8.37 -15.32
N ILE A 381 2.76 -8.03 -15.84
CA ILE A 381 3.14 -6.66 -16.17
C ILE A 381 3.56 -6.53 -17.63
N PRO A 382 3.00 -5.57 -18.41
CA PRO A 382 3.43 -5.32 -19.79
C PRO A 382 4.84 -4.75 -19.86
N LEU A 383 5.72 -5.36 -20.64
CA LEU A 383 7.10 -4.89 -20.82
C LEU A 383 7.18 -3.48 -21.41
N ALA A 384 6.24 -3.13 -22.30
CA ALA A 384 6.15 -1.78 -22.86
C ALA A 384 5.84 -0.73 -21.79
N GLN A 385 4.98 -1.03 -20.82
CA GLN A 385 4.70 -0.11 -19.71
C GLN A 385 5.91 0.03 -18.78
N MET A 386 6.69 -1.02 -18.57
CA MET A 386 7.93 -0.94 -17.80
C MET A 386 8.96 -0.03 -18.48
N GLU A 387 9.11 -0.10 -19.81
CA GLU A 387 9.99 0.78 -20.56
C GLU A 387 9.58 2.25 -20.43
N GLU A 388 8.29 2.55 -20.60
CA GLU A 388 7.74 3.90 -20.37
C GLU A 388 7.98 4.35 -18.92
N ALA A 389 7.74 3.48 -17.92
CA ALA A 389 7.82 3.83 -16.51
C ALA A 389 9.22 4.26 -16.09
N VAL A 390 10.29 3.63 -16.61
CA VAL A 390 11.68 4.02 -16.30
C VAL A 390 11.93 5.49 -16.66
N ILE A 391 11.47 5.93 -17.83
CA ILE A 391 11.63 7.31 -18.28
C ILE A 391 10.72 8.24 -17.47
N CYS A 392 9.48 7.82 -17.24
CA CYS A 392 8.50 8.61 -16.49
C CYS A 392 8.96 8.87 -15.06
N TYR A 393 9.47 7.87 -14.34
CA TYR A 393 10.00 8.07 -12.98
C TYR A 393 11.15 9.08 -12.95
N ALA A 394 12.08 9.02 -13.90
CA ALA A 394 13.16 10.02 -13.98
C ALA A 394 12.62 11.44 -14.25
N ALA A 395 11.64 11.58 -15.13
CA ALA A 395 10.99 12.87 -15.39
C ALA A 395 10.19 13.37 -14.18
N LEU A 396 9.47 12.49 -13.48
CA LEU A 396 8.73 12.80 -12.27
C LEU A 396 9.65 13.29 -11.14
N VAL A 397 10.83 12.69 -10.96
CA VAL A 397 11.83 13.18 -10.00
C VAL A 397 12.19 14.65 -10.27
N LEU A 398 12.41 15.01 -11.53
CA LEU A 398 12.72 16.39 -11.90
C LEU A 398 11.53 17.33 -11.70
N ALA A 399 10.34 16.90 -12.08
CA ALA A 399 9.10 17.67 -11.93
C ALA A 399 8.75 17.94 -10.46
N LEU A 400 8.85 16.93 -9.61
CA LEU A 400 8.60 17.08 -8.17
C LEU A 400 9.66 17.97 -7.49
N ALA A 401 10.93 17.84 -7.88
CA ALA A 401 11.97 18.73 -7.37
C ALA A 401 11.74 20.19 -7.80
N GLU A 402 11.16 20.46 -8.97
CA GLU A 402 10.75 21.80 -9.37
C GLU A 402 9.54 22.29 -8.57
N ALA A 403 8.53 21.45 -8.41
CA ALA A 403 7.34 21.77 -7.61
C ALA A 403 7.68 22.05 -6.13
N ALA A 404 8.73 21.47 -5.59
CA ALA A 404 9.13 21.60 -4.19
C ALA A 404 9.94 22.87 -3.88
N LYS A 405 10.37 23.63 -4.91
CA LYS A 405 11.02 24.95 -4.73
C LYS A 405 9.99 26.00 -4.29
#